data_177661260de9700473b4aee3f0aff74a
#
_entry.id   177661260de9700473b4aee3f0aff74a
#
_cell.length_a   1.000
_cell.length_b   1.000
_cell.length_c   1.000
_cell.angle_alpha   90.00
_cell.angle_beta   90.00
_cell.angle_gamma   90.00
#
_symmetry.space_group_name_H-M   'P 1'
#
loop_
_entity.id
_entity.type
_entity.pdbx_description
1 polymer ?
#
loop_
_entity_poly.entity_id
_entity_poly.type
_entity_poly.pdbx_seq_one_letter_code
_entity_poly.pdbx_strand_id
1 'polypeptide(L)'
;MGASLREAVLLDKITGSEIIRSPVFRFLVFVAVVPLAIEILQGNHAILYGLALWSMALWSLLLYRLFADRDLSFRLAFGTVLFTCFIGLPILELWLFTPVDITGWLITRNFLAFRLSGYVFGVGVREEMTKAIPLILLALFTTKMRRPINGLLLGMMSGIGFAGAENVYYVFRTLEESLRAMKETGQAGHLVMPVYNNVVRMAMTPFLHACFSAIFGYFIALGVSQRRHRFVFFFLGLSLSSLLHGLYDTFVGESPLLGVAIQCGSFFLVMTYILKARGLSSARELGGGVFSRTVMMKSPLAAEIAVAAPAVATAVVVASASSASAGGWRLRGVAGPALGRTFDLLGETRVGRDPVRCAVLVDERTVSREHASLVPDVERSAWRLQRLSQSGHVFVNGRAVTDAFLAPGDQIQVGTSVLVLEVA
;
A
#
# COMPACT_ATOMS: atom_id res chain seq x y z
N MET A 1 17.44 -48.61 1.97
CA MET A 1 16.34 -47.92 2.64
C MET A 1 16.51 -46.39 2.79
N GLY A 2 17.75 -45.84 2.83
CA GLY A 2 17.98 -44.38 2.98
C GLY A 2 17.79 -43.54 1.70
N ALA A 3 17.91 -44.13 0.49
CA ALA A 3 17.74 -43.41 -0.77
C ALA A 3 16.27 -43.12 -1.10
N SER A 4 15.35 -44.01 -0.75
CA SER A 4 13.92 -43.89 -1.07
C SER A 4 13.20 -42.78 -0.28
N LEU A 5 13.65 -42.45 0.94
CA LEU A 5 13.07 -41.37 1.74
C LEU A 5 13.48 -39.98 1.23
N ARG A 6 14.68 -39.83 0.69
CA ARG A 6 15.16 -38.57 0.09
C ARG A 6 14.43 -38.27 -1.25
N GLU A 7 14.18 -39.32 -2.06
CA GLU A 7 13.41 -39.19 -3.31
C GLU A 7 11.91 -38.94 -3.05
N ALA A 8 11.32 -39.60 -2.05
CA ALA A 8 9.89 -39.45 -1.73
C ALA A 8 9.53 -38.06 -1.19
N VAL A 9 10.45 -37.33 -0.55
CA VAL A 9 10.19 -36.01 0.08
C VAL A 9 10.64 -34.85 -0.82
N LEU A 10 11.19 -35.10 -2.02
CA LEU A 10 11.66 -34.05 -2.94
C LEU A 10 12.61 -33.05 -2.26
N LEU A 11 13.35 -33.47 -1.23
CA LEU A 11 14.19 -32.60 -0.39
C LEU A 11 15.21 -31.82 -1.22
N ASP A 12 15.78 -32.46 -2.26
CA ASP A 12 16.77 -31.80 -3.13
C ASP A 12 16.15 -30.70 -4.02
N LYS A 13 14.90 -30.84 -4.43
CA LYS A 13 14.15 -29.78 -5.14
C LYS A 13 13.74 -28.66 -4.19
N ILE A 14 13.39 -28.99 -2.95
CA ILE A 14 13.02 -28.01 -1.93
C ILE A 14 14.25 -27.21 -1.50
N THR A 15 15.37 -27.86 -1.16
CA THR A 15 16.60 -27.20 -0.71
C THR A 15 17.33 -26.43 -1.83
N GLY A 16 17.09 -26.80 -3.10
CA GLY A 16 17.60 -26.11 -4.28
C GLY A 16 16.81 -24.86 -4.69
N SER A 17 15.62 -24.65 -4.12
CA SER A 17 14.74 -23.55 -4.50
C SER A 17 15.35 -22.19 -4.10
N GLU A 18 15.26 -21.20 -5.01
CA GLU A 18 15.71 -19.81 -4.73
C GLU A 18 14.96 -19.19 -3.54
N ILE A 19 13.73 -19.64 -3.28
CA ILE A 19 12.92 -19.20 -2.15
C ILE A 19 13.60 -19.56 -0.83
N ILE A 20 14.05 -20.81 -0.67
CA ILE A 20 14.71 -21.28 0.56
C ILE A 20 16.09 -20.64 0.77
N ARG A 21 16.78 -20.34 -0.33
CA ARG A 21 18.07 -19.62 -0.29
C ARG A 21 17.91 -18.14 0.01
N SER A 22 16.71 -17.60 -0.16
CA SER A 22 16.44 -16.19 0.14
C SER A 22 16.71 -15.89 1.63
N PRO A 23 17.50 -14.84 1.95
CA PRO A 23 17.70 -14.40 3.34
C PRO A 23 16.40 -14.09 4.07
N VAL A 24 15.40 -13.62 3.32
CA VAL A 24 14.05 -13.31 3.85
C VAL A 24 13.31 -14.56 4.26
N PHE A 25 13.33 -15.61 3.43
CA PHE A 25 12.69 -16.87 3.77
C PHE A 25 13.34 -17.50 5.00
N ARG A 26 14.67 -17.51 5.06
CA ARG A 26 15.41 -18.02 6.23
C ARG A 26 15.09 -17.24 7.49
N PHE A 27 14.99 -15.92 7.39
CA PHE A 27 14.59 -15.07 8.51
C PHE A 27 13.13 -15.37 8.93
N LEU A 28 12.19 -15.55 7.99
CA LEU A 28 10.81 -15.93 8.29
C LEU A 28 10.72 -17.29 8.97
N VAL A 29 11.48 -18.28 8.48
CA VAL A 29 11.57 -19.61 9.12
C VAL A 29 12.17 -19.51 10.52
N PHE A 30 13.25 -18.76 10.70
CA PHE A 30 13.84 -18.50 12.01
C PHE A 30 12.83 -17.87 12.97
N VAL A 31 12.14 -16.82 12.52
CA VAL A 31 11.10 -16.13 13.31
C VAL A 31 9.90 -17.04 13.57
N ALA A 32 9.54 -17.97 12.68
CA ALA A 32 8.48 -18.94 12.89
C ALA A 32 8.87 -20.06 13.89
N VAL A 33 10.13 -20.49 13.88
CA VAL A 33 10.61 -21.60 14.70
C VAL A 33 10.97 -21.16 16.13
N VAL A 34 11.42 -19.91 16.31
CA VAL A 34 11.85 -19.40 17.62
C VAL A 34 10.76 -19.49 18.70
N PRO A 35 9.49 -19.08 18.47
CA PRO A 35 8.46 -19.24 19.48
C PRO A 35 8.19 -20.69 19.87
N LEU A 36 8.19 -21.60 18.88
CA LEU A 36 8.05 -23.05 19.13
C LEU A 36 9.21 -23.62 19.96
N ALA A 37 10.44 -23.15 19.66
CA ALA A 37 11.62 -23.55 20.42
C ALA A 37 11.58 -23.05 21.87
N ILE A 38 11.08 -21.83 22.10
CA ILE A 38 10.90 -21.26 23.45
C ILE A 38 9.86 -22.07 24.24
N GLU A 39 8.76 -22.50 23.59
CA GLU A 39 7.74 -23.33 24.23
C GLU A 39 8.29 -24.67 24.70
N ILE A 40 9.04 -25.34 23.84
CA ILE A 40 9.63 -26.65 24.14
C ILE A 40 10.63 -26.54 25.32
N LEU A 41 11.31 -25.39 25.42
CA LEU A 41 12.39 -25.22 26.40
C LEU A 41 11.93 -24.71 27.77
N GLN A 42 10.82 -23.99 27.88
CA GLN A 42 10.50 -23.27 29.11
C GLN A 42 9.14 -23.58 29.76
N GLY A 43 8.20 -24.26 29.09
CA GLY A 43 6.89 -24.62 29.65
C GLY A 43 6.08 -23.43 30.24
N ASN A 44 6.35 -22.20 29.76
CA ASN A 44 5.95 -20.98 30.43
C ASN A 44 5.07 -20.10 29.51
N HIS A 45 4.16 -19.33 30.06
CA HIS A 45 3.28 -18.39 29.37
C HIS A 45 4.04 -17.30 28.58
N ALA A 46 5.34 -17.18 28.73
CA ALA A 46 6.24 -16.32 27.93
C ALA A 46 6.09 -16.51 26.41
N ILE A 47 5.63 -17.69 25.96
CA ILE A 47 5.38 -17.98 24.55
C ILE A 47 4.31 -17.06 23.94
N LEU A 48 3.25 -16.75 24.68
CA LEU A 48 2.17 -15.91 24.14
C LEU A 48 2.67 -14.49 23.87
N TYR A 49 3.56 -13.96 24.74
CA TYR A 49 4.22 -12.68 24.48
C TYR A 49 5.15 -12.76 23.26
N GLY A 50 5.91 -13.85 23.16
CA GLY A 50 6.77 -14.13 22.01
C GLY A 50 5.97 -14.21 20.71
N LEU A 51 4.81 -14.85 20.72
CA LEU A 51 3.91 -14.96 19.57
C LEU A 51 3.33 -13.59 19.16
N ALA A 52 2.97 -12.72 20.12
CA ALA A 52 2.48 -11.38 19.83
C ALA A 52 3.56 -10.55 19.10
N LEU A 53 4.79 -10.55 19.61
CA LEU A 53 5.91 -9.84 18.98
C LEU A 53 6.33 -10.48 17.64
N TRP A 54 6.29 -11.80 17.56
CA TRP A 54 6.53 -12.52 16.31
C TRP A 54 5.52 -12.17 15.22
N SER A 55 4.22 -12.17 15.54
CA SER A 55 3.16 -11.79 14.61
C SER A 55 3.36 -10.36 14.10
N MET A 56 3.69 -9.42 14.99
CA MET A 56 4.04 -8.05 14.65
C MET A 56 5.22 -7.99 13.65
N ALA A 57 6.29 -8.74 13.92
CA ALA A 57 7.46 -8.78 13.05
C ALA A 57 7.15 -9.41 11.68
N LEU A 58 6.39 -10.51 11.67
CA LEU A 58 5.98 -11.21 10.47
C LEU A 58 5.13 -10.31 9.55
N TRP A 59 4.08 -9.70 10.09
CA TRP A 59 3.23 -8.79 9.32
C TRP A 59 3.99 -7.56 8.83
N SER A 60 4.88 -7.00 9.64
CA SER A 60 5.73 -5.86 9.25
C SER A 60 6.60 -6.21 8.04
N LEU A 61 7.26 -7.37 8.07
CA LEU A 61 8.12 -7.82 6.98
C LEU A 61 7.31 -8.14 5.73
N LEU A 62 6.18 -8.84 5.88
CA LEU A 62 5.30 -9.22 4.76
C LEU A 62 4.77 -7.97 4.04
N LEU A 63 4.13 -7.05 4.76
CA LEU A 63 3.53 -5.86 4.15
C LEU A 63 4.59 -4.90 3.59
N TYR A 64 5.74 -4.77 4.27
CA TYR A 64 6.87 -4.03 3.71
C TYR A 64 7.32 -4.62 2.38
N ARG A 65 7.49 -5.95 2.28
CA ARG A 65 7.92 -6.61 1.04
C ARG A 65 6.92 -6.49 -0.10
N LEU A 66 5.62 -6.52 0.22
CA LEU A 66 4.56 -6.43 -0.78
C LEU A 66 4.36 -5.01 -1.32
N PHE A 67 4.51 -4.00 -0.47
CA PHE A 67 4.04 -2.65 -0.78
C PHE A 67 5.11 -1.57 -0.73
N ALA A 68 6.32 -1.83 -0.19
CA ALA A 68 7.37 -0.83 -0.10
C ALA A 68 7.83 -0.38 -1.49
N ASP A 69 7.90 0.93 -1.63
CA ASP A 69 8.56 1.56 -2.76
C ASP A 69 10.07 1.68 -2.49
N ARG A 70 10.87 1.81 -3.55
CA ARG A 70 12.35 1.86 -3.48
C ARG A 70 12.89 2.97 -2.58
N ASP A 71 12.13 4.04 -2.41
CA ASP A 71 12.54 5.21 -1.64
C ASP A 71 12.33 5.08 -0.14
N LEU A 72 11.61 4.06 0.32
CA LEU A 72 11.34 3.84 1.73
C LEU A 72 12.25 2.77 2.29
N SER A 73 13.16 3.16 3.19
CA SER A 73 14.06 2.19 3.82
C SER A 73 13.32 1.33 4.85
N PHE A 74 13.72 0.06 4.95
CA PHE A 74 13.19 -0.84 5.98
C PHE A 74 13.43 -0.31 7.40
N ARG A 75 14.57 0.36 7.63
CA ARG A 75 14.88 0.94 8.96
C ARG A 75 13.84 1.98 9.38
N LEU A 76 13.39 2.85 8.46
CA LEU A 76 12.37 3.85 8.76
C LEU A 76 11.00 3.19 8.99
N ALA A 77 10.62 2.25 8.13
CA ALA A 77 9.38 1.51 8.26
C ALA A 77 9.31 0.73 9.58
N PHE A 78 10.36 -0.03 9.90
CA PHE A 78 10.42 -0.79 11.14
C PHE A 78 10.59 0.11 12.38
N GLY A 79 11.30 1.24 12.26
CA GLY A 79 11.36 2.27 13.30
C GLY A 79 9.97 2.83 13.63
N THR A 80 9.08 2.97 12.65
CA THR A 80 7.68 3.36 12.87
C THR A 80 6.91 2.29 13.65
N VAL A 81 7.12 1.00 13.34
CA VAL A 81 6.54 -0.12 14.11
C VAL A 81 6.97 -0.04 15.58
N LEU A 82 8.28 0.07 15.82
CA LEU A 82 8.83 0.12 17.19
C LEU A 82 8.37 1.36 17.94
N PHE A 83 8.30 2.53 17.29
CA PHE A 83 7.80 3.75 17.91
C PHE A 83 6.37 3.54 18.43
N THR A 84 5.47 3.04 17.59
CA THR A 84 4.08 2.87 18.00
C THR A 84 3.91 1.74 19.02
N CYS A 85 4.70 0.67 18.91
CA CYS A 85 4.68 -0.43 19.88
C CYS A 85 5.09 0.02 21.29
N PHE A 86 6.18 0.78 21.41
CA PHE A 86 6.74 1.12 22.73
C PHE A 86 6.28 2.48 23.28
N ILE A 87 5.83 3.39 22.42
CA ILE A 87 5.46 4.75 22.81
C ILE A 87 3.95 4.98 22.63
N GLY A 88 3.33 4.36 21.62
CA GLY A 88 1.93 4.55 21.30
C GLY A 88 0.99 4.13 22.43
N LEU A 89 1.15 2.90 22.95
CA LEU A 89 0.27 2.40 24.01
C LEU A 89 0.38 3.24 25.32
N PRO A 90 1.57 3.58 25.82
CA PRO A 90 1.69 4.52 26.94
C PRO A 90 1.01 5.87 26.72
N ILE A 91 1.06 6.42 25.52
CA ILE A 91 0.35 7.67 25.19
C ILE A 91 -1.17 7.45 25.23
N LEU A 92 -1.65 6.33 24.69
CA LEU A 92 -3.08 6.00 24.75
C LEU A 92 -3.56 5.88 26.19
N GLU A 93 -2.80 5.26 27.08
CA GLU A 93 -3.10 5.15 28.49
C GLU A 93 -3.20 6.54 29.16
N LEU A 94 -2.33 7.49 28.80
CA LEU A 94 -2.43 8.87 29.28
C LEU A 94 -3.72 9.56 28.82
N TRP A 95 -4.21 9.25 27.61
CA TRP A 95 -5.47 9.80 27.09
C TRP A 95 -6.71 9.18 27.77
N LEU A 96 -6.58 7.97 28.31
CA LEU A 96 -7.63 7.27 29.05
C LEU A 96 -7.81 7.82 30.48
N PHE A 97 -6.82 8.57 31.00
CA PHE A 97 -6.93 9.26 32.30
C PHE A 97 -7.89 10.47 32.25
N THR A 98 -9.13 10.23 31.82
CA THR A 98 -10.20 11.21 31.93
C THR A 98 -10.99 10.94 33.20
N PRO A 99 -11.37 11.99 33.99
CA PRO A 99 -12.07 11.82 35.26
C PRO A 99 -13.47 11.19 35.14
N VAL A 100 -14.00 11.11 33.90
CA VAL A 100 -15.29 10.46 33.61
C VAL A 100 -15.10 9.51 32.46
N ASP A 101 -15.35 8.21 32.65
CA ASP A 101 -15.31 7.19 31.60
C ASP A 101 -16.58 7.20 30.75
N ILE A 102 -16.73 8.26 29.93
CA ILE A 102 -17.82 8.37 28.96
C ILE A 102 -17.77 7.23 27.94
N THR A 103 -16.58 6.78 27.56
CA THR A 103 -16.38 5.70 26.58
C THR A 103 -16.94 4.39 27.10
N GLY A 104 -16.54 3.97 28.29
CA GLY A 104 -17.06 2.77 28.93
C GLY A 104 -18.57 2.84 29.16
N TRP A 105 -19.07 4.01 29.56
CA TRP A 105 -20.51 4.22 29.70
C TRP A 105 -21.27 4.05 28.39
N LEU A 106 -20.79 4.57 27.25
CA LEU A 106 -21.42 4.43 25.95
C LEU A 106 -21.40 2.97 25.45
N ILE A 107 -20.26 2.30 25.56
CA ILE A 107 -20.05 0.93 25.08
C ILE A 107 -20.95 -0.08 25.81
N THR A 108 -21.24 0.15 27.10
CA THR A 108 -22.05 -0.76 27.92
C THR A 108 -23.55 -0.60 27.70
N ARG A 109 -24.01 0.33 26.86
CA ARG A 109 -25.44 0.52 26.59
C ARG A 109 -25.98 -0.51 25.58
N ASN A 110 -27.23 -0.94 25.79
CA ASN A 110 -27.90 -1.88 24.87
C ASN A 110 -28.31 -1.22 23.53
N PHE A 111 -28.37 0.12 23.48
CA PHE A 111 -28.74 0.83 22.25
C PHE A 111 -27.53 0.94 21.31
N LEU A 112 -27.69 0.39 20.10
CA LEU A 112 -26.61 0.27 19.11
C LEU A 112 -25.91 1.61 18.79
N ALA A 113 -26.65 2.69 18.68
CA ALA A 113 -26.06 4.01 18.37
C ALA A 113 -25.12 4.51 19.47
N PHE A 114 -25.41 4.24 20.75
CA PHE A 114 -24.52 4.59 21.85
C PHE A 114 -23.25 3.73 21.83
N ARG A 115 -23.38 2.40 21.62
CA ARG A 115 -22.21 1.52 21.52
C ARG A 115 -21.33 1.90 20.34
N LEU A 116 -21.93 2.09 19.16
CA LEU A 116 -21.20 2.52 17.97
C LEU A 116 -20.48 3.85 18.20
N SER A 117 -21.15 4.82 18.83
CA SER A 117 -20.53 6.10 19.18
C SER A 117 -19.35 5.92 20.14
N GLY A 118 -19.48 5.05 21.15
CA GLY A 118 -18.42 4.71 22.10
C GLY A 118 -17.21 4.10 21.39
N TYR A 119 -17.44 3.13 20.52
CA TYR A 119 -16.34 2.50 19.77
C TYR A 119 -15.73 3.43 18.71
N VAL A 120 -16.53 4.22 17.98
CA VAL A 120 -15.98 5.13 16.95
C VAL A 120 -15.22 6.29 17.59
N PHE A 121 -15.84 7.03 18.49
CA PHE A 121 -15.26 8.25 19.06
C PHE A 121 -14.40 7.97 20.29
N GLY A 122 -14.79 7.01 21.11
CA GLY A 122 -14.09 6.67 22.35
C GLY A 122 -12.87 5.79 22.13
N VAL A 123 -12.93 4.79 21.25
CA VAL A 123 -11.83 3.87 20.94
C VAL A 123 -11.16 4.27 19.64
N GLY A 124 -11.87 4.21 18.52
CA GLY A 124 -11.30 4.37 17.19
C GLY A 124 -10.58 5.69 16.99
N VAL A 125 -11.18 6.83 17.36
CA VAL A 125 -10.52 8.15 17.23
C VAL A 125 -9.23 8.21 18.05
N ARG A 126 -9.26 7.75 19.30
CA ARG A 126 -8.09 7.82 20.20
C ARG A 126 -6.95 6.96 19.69
N GLU A 127 -7.24 5.73 19.27
CA GLU A 127 -6.24 4.81 18.77
C GLU A 127 -5.67 5.26 17.43
N GLU A 128 -6.51 5.66 16.47
CA GLU A 128 -6.04 6.12 15.18
C GLU A 128 -5.23 7.43 15.30
N MET A 129 -5.59 8.34 16.19
CA MET A 129 -4.78 9.51 16.51
C MET A 129 -3.42 9.12 17.10
N THR A 130 -3.39 8.16 18.02
CA THR A 130 -2.15 7.66 18.61
C THR A 130 -1.24 7.04 17.54
N LYS A 131 -1.81 6.21 16.65
CA LYS A 131 -1.10 5.61 15.51
C LYS A 131 -0.64 6.66 14.49
N ALA A 132 -1.31 7.82 14.41
CA ALA A 132 -0.90 8.91 13.52
C ALA A 132 0.31 9.71 14.03
N ILE A 133 0.66 9.66 15.31
CA ILE A 133 1.76 10.46 15.89
C ILE A 133 3.06 10.29 15.12
N PRO A 134 3.62 9.08 14.90
CA PRO A 134 4.85 8.93 14.15
C PRO A 134 4.71 9.42 12.69
N LEU A 135 3.53 9.29 12.07
CA LEU A 135 3.28 9.77 10.72
C LEU A 135 3.30 11.29 10.65
N ILE A 136 2.73 11.97 11.64
CA ILE A 136 2.75 13.43 11.76
C ILE A 136 4.19 13.91 11.98
N LEU A 137 4.94 13.27 12.86
CA LEU A 137 6.36 13.59 13.08
C LEU A 137 7.16 13.42 11.78
N LEU A 138 6.97 12.32 11.06
CA LEU A 138 7.62 12.09 9.77
C LEU A 138 7.18 13.12 8.71
N ALA A 139 5.94 13.60 8.75
CA ALA A 139 5.44 14.64 7.86
C ALA A 139 6.09 16.01 8.14
N LEU A 140 6.37 16.30 9.42
CA LEU A 140 7.01 17.56 9.84
C LEU A 140 8.53 17.55 9.57
N PHE A 141 9.21 16.46 9.84
CA PHE A 141 10.66 16.39 9.85
C PHE A 141 11.29 15.74 8.62
N THR A 142 10.49 15.11 7.73
CA THR A 142 11.01 14.41 6.54
C THR A 142 10.23 14.75 5.28
N THR A 143 10.84 14.44 4.13
CA THR A 143 10.15 14.54 2.83
C THR A 143 9.44 13.23 2.44
N LYS A 144 9.59 12.16 3.22
CA LYS A 144 9.09 10.82 2.89
C LYS A 144 7.56 10.76 2.80
N MET A 145 6.87 11.54 3.64
CA MET A 145 5.40 11.66 3.63
C MET A 145 4.83 12.45 2.44
N ARG A 146 5.66 13.00 1.55
CA ARG A 146 5.16 13.67 0.33
C ARG A 146 4.63 12.68 -0.74
N ARG A 147 4.94 11.40 -0.62
CA ARG A 147 4.43 10.34 -1.50
C ARG A 147 3.29 9.61 -0.81
N PRO A 148 2.07 9.59 -1.38
CA PRO A 148 0.92 8.92 -0.76
C PRO A 148 1.14 7.42 -0.48
N ILE A 149 1.91 6.74 -1.34
CA ILE A 149 2.25 5.33 -1.13
C ILE A 149 3.11 5.11 0.14
N ASN A 150 4.03 6.04 0.43
CA ASN A 150 4.83 5.96 1.66
C ASN A 150 3.97 6.22 2.90
N GLY A 151 3.04 7.20 2.83
CA GLY A 151 2.11 7.47 3.92
C GLY A 151 1.23 6.26 4.23
N LEU A 152 0.74 5.59 3.20
CA LEU A 152 -0.05 4.37 3.32
C LEU A 152 0.76 3.26 4.00
N LEU A 153 1.99 2.98 3.51
CA LEU A 153 2.82 1.92 4.10
C LEU A 153 3.28 2.25 5.53
N LEU A 154 3.67 3.50 5.80
CA LEU A 154 4.03 3.91 7.16
C LEU A 154 2.81 3.85 8.11
N GLY A 155 1.60 4.13 7.60
CA GLY A 155 0.35 3.88 8.32
C GLY A 155 0.18 2.40 8.67
N MET A 156 0.38 1.49 7.70
CA MET A 156 0.37 0.04 7.98
C MET A 156 1.36 -0.32 9.08
N MET A 157 2.60 0.18 8.99
CA MET A 157 3.64 -0.11 9.98
C MET A 157 3.26 0.38 11.37
N SER A 158 2.70 1.59 11.47
CA SER A 158 2.22 2.13 12.75
C SER A 158 1.09 1.28 13.33
N GLY A 159 0.11 0.90 12.51
CA GLY A 159 -0.99 0.02 12.93
C GLY A 159 -0.50 -1.33 13.44
N ILE A 160 0.47 -1.96 12.75
CA ILE A 160 1.07 -3.23 13.19
C ILE A 160 1.79 -3.08 14.53
N GLY A 161 2.54 -1.99 14.72
CA GLY A 161 3.23 -1.72 15.98
C GLY A 161 2.27 -1.58 17.15
N PHE A 162 1.17 -0.86 16.92
CA PHE A 162 0.11 -0.72 17.91
C PHE A 162 -0.52 -2.07 18.27
N ALA A 163 -0.92 -2.85 17.26
CA ALA A 163 -1.50 -4.18 17.47
C ALA A 163 -0.55 -5.14 18.22
N GLY A 164 0.76 -5.03 17.98
CA GLY A 164 1.77 -5.81 18.72
C GLY A 164 1.72 -5.52 20.22
N ALA A 165 1.73 -4.24 20.59
CA ALA A 165 1.64 -3.81 22.00
C ALA A 165 0.29 -4.18 22.63
N GLU A 166 -0.80 -3.95 21.88
CA GLU A 166 -2.15 -4.28 22.32
C GLU A 166 -2.31 -5.81 22.55
N ASN A 167 -1.79 -6.64 21.65
CA ASN A 167 -1.82 -8.10 21.83
C ASN A 167 -1.05 -8.55 23.08
N VAL A 168 0.10 -7.93 23.39
CA VAL A 168 0.82 -8.18 24.65
C VAL A 168 -0.05 -7.82 25.87
N TYR A 169 -0.71 -6.66 25.82
CA TYR A 169 -1.63 -6.22 26.88
C TYR A 169 -2.80 -7.20 27.09
N TYR A 170 -3.45 -7.64 26.00
CA TYR A 170 -4.54 -8.61 26.06
C TYR A 170 -4.10 -9.98 26.58
N VAL A 171 -2.91 -10.46 26.19
CA VAL A 171 -2.35 -11.70 26.76
C VAL A 171 -2.19 -11.58 28.25
N PHE A 172 -1.61 -10.47 28.73
CA PHE A 172 -1.41 -10.24 30.16
C PHE A 172 -2.76 -10.28 30.90
N ARG A 173 -3.71 -9.49 30.46
CA ARG A 173 -5.03 -9.37 31.11
C ARG A 173 -5.81 -10.68 31.11
N THR A 174 -5.95 -11.31 29.96
CA THR A 174 -6.73 -12.56 29.84
C THR A 174 -6.09 -13.73 30.58
N LEU A 175 -4.77 -13.78 30.63
CA LEU A 175 -4.06 -14.80 31.38
C LEU A 175 -4.26 -14.61 32.88
N GLU A 176 -4.17 -13.39 33.40
CA GLU A 176 -4.41 -13.08 34.80
C GLU A 176 -5.84 -13.46 35.23
N GLU A 177 -6.86 -13.08 34.44
CA GLU A 177 -8.25 -13.41 34.67
C GLU A 177 -8.46 -14.95 34.66
N SER A 178 -7.88 -15.65 33.70
CA SER A 178 -8.02 -17.11 33.56
C SER A 178 -7.34 -17.89 34.70
N LEU A 179 -6.17 -17.42 35.13
CA LEU A 179 -5.46 -18.02 36.27
C LEU A 179 -6.22 -17.83 37.59
N ARG A 180 -6.86 -16.66 37.78
CA ARG A 180 -7.75 -16.44 38.93
C ARG A 180 -8.93 -17.42 38.91
N ALA A 181 -9.65 -17.49 37.77
CA ALA A 181 -10.79 -18.41 37.62
C ALA A 181 -10.39 -19.88 37.83
N MET A 182 -9.22 -20.28 37.34
CA MET A 182 -8.69 -21.63 37.56
C MET A 182 -8.40 -21.91 39.04
N LYS A 183 -7.84 -20.92 39.78
CA LYS A 183 -7.60 -21.04 41.22
C LYS A 183 -8.90 -21.16 42.03
N GLU A 184 -9.93 -20.42 41.63
CA GLU A 184 -11.23 -20.42 42.31
C GLU A 184 -12.04 -21.68 42.04
N THR A 185 -11.99 -22.21 40.80
CA THR A 185 -12.85 -23.35 40.37
C THR A 185 -12.13 -24.71 40.35
N GLY A 186 -10.80 -24.70 40.36
CA GLY A 186 -9.99 -25.93 40.18
C GLY A 186 -10.00 -26.48 38.76
N GLN A 187 -10.61 -25.79 37.79
CA GLN A 187 -10.80 -26.28 36.40
C GLN A 187 -9.80 -25.65 35.43
N ALA A 188 -8.91 -26.45 34.85
CA ALA A 188 -7.96 -26.01 33.83
C ALA A 188 -8.63 -25.57 32.50
N GLY A 189 -9.89 -25.97 32.27
CA GLY A 189 -10.65 -25.58 31.07
C GLY A 189 -10.81 -24.08 30.86
N HIS A 190 -10.71 -23.27 31.93
CA HIS A 190 -10.75 -21.80 31.85
C HIS A 190 -9.61 -21.16 31.03
N LEU A 191 -8.54 -21.90 30.70
CA LEU A 191 -7.43 -21.42 29.89
C LEU A 191 -7.62 -21.63 28.39
N VAL A 192 -8.43 -22.61 27.97
CA VAL A 192 -8.49 -23.04 26.55
C VAL A 192 -9.02 -21.94 25.64
N MET A 193 -10.19 -21.38 25.94
CA MET A 193 -10.79 -20.34 25.08
C MET A 193 -10.01 -19.03 25.09
N PRO A 194 -9.52 -18.52 26.23
CA PRO A 194 -8.66 -17.35 26.25
C PRO A 194 -7.37 -17.49 25.45
N VAL A 195 -6.70 -18.65 25.55
CA VAL A 195 -5.50 -18.94 24.74
C VAL A 195 -5.86 -18.96 23.25
N TYR A 196 -6.91 -19.68 22.84
CA TYR A 196 -7.38 -19.70 21.46
C TYR A 196 -7.70 -18.31 20.94
N ASN A 197 -8.46 -17.51 21.68
CA ASN A 197 -8.81 -16.13 21.30
C ASN A 197 -7.57 -15.24 21.14
N ASN A 198 -6.58 -15.36 22.03
CA ASN A 198 -5.34 -14.62 21.89
C ASN A 198 -4.54 -15.02 20.65
N VAL A 199 -4.47 -16.31 20.31
CA VAL A 199 -3.79 -16.79 19.08
C VAL A 199 -4.50 -16.23 17.84
N VAL A 200 -5.84 -16.27 17.79
CA VAL A 200 -6.61 -15.69 16.68
C VAL A 200 -6.36 -14.17 16.58
N ARG A 201 -6.40 -13.45 17.71
CA ARG A 201 -6.07 -12.02 17.73
C ARG A 201 -4.69 -11.73 17.16
N MET A 202 -3.67 -12.45 17.63
CA MET A 202 -2.29 -12.28 17.17
C MET A 202 -2.13 -12.50 15.67
N ALA A 203 -2.90 -13.40 15.08
CA ALA A 203 -2.89 -13.65 13.65
C ALA A 203 -3.58 -12.54 12.84
N MET A 204 -4.70 -12.00 13.35
CA MET A 204 -5.60 -11.17 12.56
C MET A 204 -5.48 -9.67 12.86
N THR A 205 -5.30 -9.27 14.13
CA THR A 205 -5.36 -7.85 14.52
C THR A 205 -4.23 -7.00 13.92
N PRO A 206 -2.98 -7.47 13.73
CA PRO A 206 -1.96 -6.64 13.09
C PRO A 206 -2.33 -6.25 11.66
N PHE A 207 -2.94 -7.15 10.91
CA PHE A 207 -3.41 -6.86 9.55
C PHE A 207 -4.60 -5.89 9.56
N LEU A 208 -5.51 -6.04 10.50
CA LEU A 208 -6.68 -5.16 10.64
C LEU A 208 -6.27 -3.72 10.96
N HIS A 209 -5.46 -3.54 12.01
CA HIS A 209 -4.91 -2.23 12.37
C HIS A 209 -4.05 -1.63 11.25
N ALA A 210 -3.31 -2.46 10.51
CA ALA A 210 -2.57 -2.01 9.32
C ALA A 210 -3.52 -1.41 8.29
N CYS A 211 -4.68 -2.04 8.03
CA CYS A 211 -5.65 -1.52 7.06
C CYS A 211 -6.22 -0.16 7.49
N PHE A 212 -6.65 -0.01 8.74
CA PHE A 212 -7.23 1.24 9.22
C PHE A 212 -6.20 2.38 9.19
N SER A 213 -5.03 2.15 9.74
CA SER A 213 -3.99 3.17 9.82
C SER A 213 -3.35 3.47 8.47
N ALA A 214 -3.37 2.52 7.50
CA ALA A 214 -2.98 2.77 6.12
C ALA A 214 -3.85 3.84 5.46
N ILE A 215 -5.16 3.77 5.66
CA ILE A 215 -6.12 4.75 5.13
C ILE A 215 -5.78 6.14 5.69
N PHE A 216 -5.61 6.24 7.00
CA PHE A 216 -5.26 7.53 7.62
C PHE A 216 -3.90 8.05 7.14
N GLY A 217 -2.88 7.20 7.07
CA GLY A 217 -1.55 7.54 6.56
C GLY A 217 -1.56 8.03 5.11
N TYR A 218 -2.40 7.44 4.25
CA TYR A 218 -2.62 7.91 2.88
C TYR A 218 -3.14 9.34 2.84
N PHE A 219 -4.17 9.66 3.64
CA PHE A 219 -4.76 10.99 3.68
C PHE A 219 -3.82 12.02 4.33
N ILE A 220 -3.05 11.66 5.36
CA ILE A 220 -1.99 12.54 5.91
C ILE A 220 -0.99 12.90 4.80
N ALA A 221 -0.53 11.93 4.03
CA ALA A 221 0.42 12.17 2.93
C ALA A 221 -0.17 13.04 1.81
N LEU A 222 -1.46 12.87 1.48
CA LEU A 222 -2.16 13.78 0.58
C LEU A 222 -2.18 15.22 1.14
N GLY A 223 -2.44 15.39 2.42
CA GLY A 223 -2.42 16.69 3.09
C GLY A 223 -1.04 17.36 3.06
N VAL A 224 0.04 16.56 3.18
CA VAL A 224 1.42 17.05 3.01
C VAL A 224 1.69 17.53 1.59
N SER A 225 1.15 16.79 0.60
CA SER A 225 1.32 17.13 -0.82
C SER A 225 0.44 18.31 -1.24
N GLN A 226 -0.72 18.50 -0.62
CA GLN A 226 -1.71 19.51 -0.95
C GLN A 226 -2.01 20.39 0.26
N ARG A 227 -1.07 21.25 0.59
CA ARG A 227 -1.10 22.09 1.80
C ARG A 227 -2.39 22.89 2.01
N ARG A 228 -3.04 23.33 0.91
CA ARG A 228 -4.29 24.11 0.97
C ARG A 228 -5.44 23.31 1.62
N HIS A 229 -5.47 22.00 1.42
CA HIS A 229 -6.55 21.13 1.88
C HIS A 229 -6.11 20.16 2.98
N ARG A 230 -4.98 20.42 3.66
CA ARG A 230 -4.38 19.50 4.64
C ARG A 230 -5.32 19.09 5.75
N PHE A 231 -6.12 20.00 6.27
CA PHE A 231 -7.07 19.71 7.34
C PHE A 231 -8.24 18.86 6.85
N VAL A 232 -8.74 19.11 5.63
CA VAL A 232 -9.80 18.30 5.02
C VAL A 232 -9.35 16.85 4.87
N PHE A 233 -8.15 16.63 4.34
CA PHE A 233 -7.60 15.28 4.23
C PHE A 233 -7.36 14.63 5.60
N PHE A 234 -6.84 15.39 6.56
CA PHE A 234 -6.62 14.86 7.90
C PHE A 234 -7.93 14.37 8.54
N PHE A 235 -8.96 15.21 8.57
CA PHE A 235 -10.25 14.83 9.15
C PHE A 235 -10.97 13.75 8.37
N LEU A 236 -10.85 13.73 7.03
CA LEU A 236 -11.42 12.67 6.21
C LEU A 236 -10.75 11.31 6.50
N GLY A 237 -9.42 11.30 6.58
CA GLY A 237 -8.66 10.10 6.93
C GLY A 237 -8.99 9.60 8.33
N LEU A 238 -8.99 10.48 9.32
CA LEU A 238 -9.35 10.15 10.70
C LEU A 238 -10.78 9.60 10.80
N SER A 239 -11.75 10.29 10.20
CA SER A 239 -13.15 9.86 10.26
C SER A 239 -13.35 8.50 9.62
N LEU A 240 -12.73 8.25 8.46
CA LEU A 240 -12.89 6.98 7.75
C LEU A 240 -12.21 5.83 8.50
N SER A 241 -10.98 6.01 8.98
CA SER A 241 -10.27 4.98 9.72
C SER A 241 -10.95 4.67 11.06
N SER A 242 -11.35 5.70 11.81
CA SER A 242 -12.04 5.52 13.10
C SER A 242 -13.44 4.92 12.96
N LEU A 243 -14.16 5.24 11.86
CA LEU A 243 -15.45 4.62 11.56
C LEU A 243 -15.29 3.12 11.28
N LEU A 244 -14.36 2.73 10.43
CA LEU A 244 -14.10 1.30 10.12
C LEU A 244 -13.65 0.54 11.36
N HIS A 245 -12.80 1.15 12.17
CA HIS A 245 -12.34 0.60 13.45
C HIS A 245 -13.52 0.38 14.40
N GLY A 246 -14.28 1.43 14.69
CA GLY A 246 -15.42 1.35 15.61
C GLY A 246 -16.53 0.42 15.11
N LEU A 247 -16.77 0.33 13.80
CA LEU A 247 -17.68 -0.68 13.22
C LEU A 247 -17.17 -2.10 13.50
N TYR A 248 -15.89 -2.36 13.29
CA TYR A 248 -15.32 -3.67 13.58
C TYR A 248 -15.50 -4.03 15.06
N ASP A 249 -15.10 -3.15 15.98
CA ASP A 249 -15.20 -3.40 17.42
C ASP A 249 -16.65 -3.56 17.90
N THR A 250 -17.58 -2.83 17.27
CA THR A 250 -19.01 -2.94 17.61
C THR A 250 -19.57 -4.32 17.25
N PHE A 251 -19.16 -4.87 16.10
CA PHE A 251 -19.84 -6.05 15.54
C PHE A 251 -19.07 -7.36 15.67
N VAL A 252 -17.74 -7.33 15.88
CA VAL A 252 -16.93 -8.57 15.91
C VAL A 252 -17.36 -9.53 17.02
N GLY A 253 -17.79 -9.02 18.17
CA GLY A 253 -18.28 -9.84 19.28
C GLY A 253 -19.71 -10.38 19.11
N GLU A 254 -20.54 -9.72 18.28
CA GLU A 254 -21.93 -10.10 18.05
C GLU A 254 -22.09 -10.99 16.82
N SER A 255 -21.34 -10.71 15.78
CA SER A 255 -21.38 -11.43 14.50
C SER A 255 -19.98 -11.51 13.88
N PRO A 256 -19.27 -12.62 14.09
CA PRO A 256 -17.96 -12.82 13.45
C PRO A 256 -17.99 -12.62 11.92
N LEU A 257 -19.10 -12.95 11.27
CA LEU A 257 -19.28 -12.73 9.83
C LEU A 257 -19.27 -11.26 9.46
N LEU A 258 -19.92 -10.38 10.25
CA LEU A 258 -19.83 -8.93 10.04
C LEU A 258 -18.42 -8.40 10.31
N GLY A 259 -17.73 -8.89 11.33
CA GLY A 259 -16.33 -8.57 11.58
C GLY A 259 -15.45 -8.89 10.36
N VAL A 260 -15.59 -10.09 9.79
CA VAL A 260 -14.88 -10.51 8.57
C VAL A 260 -15.27 -9.63 7.37
N ALA A 261 -16.55 -9.30 7.19
CA ALA A 261 -16.99 -8.45 6.10
C ALA A 261 -16.40 -7.04 6.18
N ILE A 262 -16.34 -6.44 7.38
CA ILE A 262 -15.72 -5.13 7.61
C ILE A 262 -14.22 -5.18 7.33
N GLN A 263 -13.55 -6.26 7.76
CA GLN A 263 -12.13 -6.47 7.49
C GLN A 263 -11.84 -6.59 5.98
N CYS A 264 -12.63 -7.38 5.25
CA CYS A 264 -12.51 -7.51 3.80
C CYS A 264 -12.77 -6.17 3.11
N GLY A 265 -13.82 -5.44 3.49
CA GLY A 265 -14.11 -4.11 2.95
C GLY A 265 -12.97 -3.12 3.18
N SER A 266 -12.39 -3.12 4.38
CA SER A 266 -11.23 -2.28 4.73
C SER A 266 -10.01 -2.63 3.88
N PHE A 267 -9.76 -3.92 3.65
CA PHE A 267 -8.68 -4.39 2.78
C PHE A 267 -8.89 -3.95 1.32
N PHE A 268 -10.09 -4.13 0.75
CA PHE A 268 -10.39 -3.67 -0.60
C PHE A 268 -10.23 -2.16 -0.76
N LEU A 269 -10.61 -1.41 0.27
CA LEU A 269 -10.42 0.03 0.28
C LEU A 269 -8.94 0.41 0.28
N VAL A 270 -8.12 -0.27 1.08
CA VAL A 270 -6.66 -0.10 1.09
C VAL A 270 -6.06 -0.44 -0.28
N MET A 271 -6.47 -1.54 -0.91
CA MET A 271 -6.01 -1.89 -2.26
C MET A 271 -6.34 -0.79 -3.27
N THR A 272 -7.54 -0.22 -3.18
CA THR A 272 -7.94 0.92 -4.03
C THR A 272 -7.02 2.13 -3.81
N TYR A 273 -6.67 2.44 -2.57
CA TYR A 273 -5.75 3.54 -2.26
C TYR A 273 -4.30 3.23 -2.68
N ILE A 274 -3.84 1.98 -2.63
CA ILE A 274 -2.54 1.56 -3.17
C ILE A 274 -2.48 1.82 -4.68
N LEU A 275 -3.49 1.40 -5.42
CA LEU A 275 -3.57 1.63 -6.86
C LEU A 275 -3.58 3.13 -7.20
N LYS A 276 -4.38 3.92 -6.48
CA LYS A 276 -4.40 5.39 -6.62
C LYS A 276 -3.05 6.01 -6.27
N ALA A 277 -2.41 5.60 -5.18
CA ALA A 277 -1.13 6.13 -4.73
C ALA A 277 -0.01 5.85 -5.76
N ARG A 278 0.00 4.65 -6.35
CA ARG A 278 0.94 4.29 -7.42
C ARG A 278 0.68 5.12 -8.68
N GLY A 279 -0.57 5.29 -9.08
CA GLY A 279 -0.93 6.15 -10.21
C GLY A 279 -0.51 7.60 -10.03
N LEU A 280 -0.70 8.18 -8.83
CA LEU A 280 -0.26 9.54 -8.49
C LEU A 280 1.28 9.67 -8.48
N SER A 281 2.00 8.65 -8.02
CA SER A 281 3.46 8.64 -8.04
C SER A 281 3.98 8.64 -9.47
N SER A 282 3.42 7.80 -10.33
CA SER A 282 3.79 7.74 -11.76
C SER A 282 3.48 9.05 -12.49
N ALA A 283 2.30 9.65 -12.24
CA ALA A 283 1.93 10.94 -12.85
C ALA A 283 2.87 12.09 -12.41
N ARG A 284 3.35 12.06 -11.16
CA ARG A 284 4.29 13.07 -10.63
C ARG A 284 5.70 12.90 -11.21
N GLU A 285 6.16 11.66 -11.41
CA GLU A 285 7.45 11.37 -12.05
C GLU A 285 7.47 11.77 -13.53
N LEU A 286 6.29 11.80 -14.17
CA LEU A 286 6.09 12.24 -15.56
C LEU A 286 5.96 13.77 -15.72
N GLY A 287 6.27 14.57 -14.65
CA GLY A 287 6.22 16.03 -14.71
C GLY A 287 4.81 16.64 -14.72
N GLY A 288 3.77 15.81 -14.61
CA GLY A 288 2.38 16.27 -14.51
C GLY A 288 2.11 16.88 -13.14
N GLY A 289 1.65 18.12 -13.09
CA GLY A 289 1.15 18.76 -11.87
C GLY A 289 0.08 17.86 -11.23
N VAL A 290 0.13 17.72 -9.90
CA VAL A 290 -0.57 16.70 -9.08
C VAL A 290 -2.11 16.67 -9.22
N PHE A 291 -2.70 17.59 -9.97
CA PHE A 291 -4.13 17.61 -10.29
C PHE A 291 -4.40 18.17 -11.67
N SER A 292 -4.17 17.38 -12.71
CA SER A 292 -4.95 17.56 -13.92
C SER A 292 -6.33 16.98 -13.67
N ARG A 293 -7.35 17.77 -13.87
CA ARG A 293 -8.79 17.40 -13.77
C ARG A 293 -9.13 16.10 -14.54
N THR A 294 -8.31 15.74 -15.49
CA THR A 294 -8.45 14.60 -16.40
C THR A 294 -8.21 13.24 -15.74
N VAL A 295 -7.39 13.15 -14.67
CA VAL A 295 -7.12 11.86 -14.00
C VAL A 295 -8.32 11.41 -13.14
N MET A 296 -9.14 12.34 -12.64
CA MET A 296 -10.36 11.98 -11.88
C MET A 296 -11.50 11.43 -12.77
N MET A 297 -11.52 11.74 -14.08
CA MET A 297 -12.62 11.34 -14.99
C MET A 297 -12.37 10.01 -15.73
N LYS A 298 -11.21 9.36 -15.58
CA LYS A 298 -10.89 8.06 -16.21
C LYS A 298 -10.94 6.86 -15.26
N SER A 299 -11.61 6.98 -14.13
CA SER A 299 -11.93 5.79 -13.31
C SER A 299 -13.14 5.08 -13.95
N PRO A 300 -13.08 3.76 -14.18
CA PRO A 300 -14.22 3.00 -14.72
C PRO A 300 -15.51 3.19 -13.90
N LEU A 301 -15.38 3.43 -12.60
CA LEU A 301 -16.50 3.68 -11.70
C LEU A 301 -17.21 5.02 -11.93
N ALA A 302 -16.49 6.04 -12.45
CA ALA A 302 -17.10 7.34 -12.79
C ALA A 302 -17.89 7.30 -14.11
N ALA A 303 -17.55 6.38 -15.01
CA ALA A 303 -18.29 6.17 -16.25
C ALA A 303 -19.65 5.48 -16.01
N GLU A 304 -19.72 4.57 -15.02
CA GLU A 304 -20.95 3.87 -14.67
C GLU A 304 -21.97 4.76 -13.93
N ILE A 305 -21.48 5.75 -13.15
CA ILE A 305 -22.34 6.72 -12.44
C ILE A 305 -22.88 7.81 -13.39
N ALA A 306 -22.16 8.11 -14.48
CA ALA A 306 -22.57 9.12 -15.45
C ALA A 306 -23.72 8.67 -16.35
N VAL A 307 -24.01 7.36 -16.45
CA VAL A 307 -25.11 6.81 -17.27
C VAL A 307 -26.46 6.87 -16.55
N ALA A 308 -26.52 7.15 -15.25
CA ALA A 308 -27.73 7.11 -14.43
C ALA A 308 -28.38 8.47 -14.12
N ALA A 309 -27.89 9.58 -14.68
CA ALA A 309 -28.50 10.90 -14.47
C ALA A 309 -29.16 11.44 -15.78
N PRO A 310 -30.42 11.86 -15.73
CA PRO A 310 -31.09 12.39 -16.93
C PRO A 310 -30.50 13.75 -17.32
N ALA A 311 -30.29 13.93 -18.62
CA ALA A 311 -29.79 15.12 -19.25
C ALA A 311 -30.72 16.32 -19.04
N VAL A 312 -30.20 17.39 -18.42
CA VAL A 312 -30.73 18.74 -18.61
C VAL A 312 -29.64 19.57 -19.28
N ALA A 313 -29.87 19.87 -20.51
CA ALA A 313 -28.99 20.69 -21.31
C ALA A 313 -29.12 22.17 -20.88
N THR A 314 -27.99 22.82 -20.61
CA THR A 314 -27.87 24.26 -20.82
C THR A 314 -26.51 24.57 -21.41
N ALA A 315 -26.51 24.92 -22.67
CA ALA A 315 -25.34 25.38 -23.42
C ALA A 315 -24.93 26.77 -22.90
N VAL A 316 -23.66 26.89 -22.45
CA VAL A 316 -22.98 28.18 -22.39
C VAL A 316 -21.72 28.06 -23.23
N VAL A 317 -21.78 28.66 -24.40
CA VAL A 317 -20.64 28.91 -25.27
C VAL A 317 -19.83 30.03 -24.67
N VAL A 318 -18.59 29.73 -24.25
CA VAL A 318 -17.55 30.75 -24.08
C VAL A 318 -16.39 30.35 -24.97
N ALA A 319 -16.27 31.11 -26.05
CA ALA A 319 -15.12 31.11 -26.91
C ALA A 319 -13.92 31.67 -26.14
N SER A 320 -12.83 30.93 -26.09
CA SER A 320 -11.50 31.45 -25.76
C SER A 320 -10.50 30.95 -26.77
N ALA A 321 -9.82 31.90 -27.33
CA ALA A 321 -8.89 31.91 -28.43
C ALA A 321 -7.88 30.75 -28.51
N SER A 322 -7.77 30.29 -29.73
CA SER A 322 -6.62 29.71 -30.44
C SER A 322 -5.27 29.66 -29.71
N SER A 323 -4.82 28.46 -29.39
CA SER A 323 -3.43 28.09 -29.55
C SER A 323 -3.37 26.95 -30.59
N ALA A 324 -2.49 27.11 -31.57
CA ALA A 324 -2.35 26.28 -32.74
C ALA A 324 -2.46 24.79 -32.47
N SER A 325 -3.34 24.10 -33.19
CA SER A 325 -3.45 22.65 -33.25
C SER A 325 -2.13 22.07 -33.80
N ALA A 326 -1.26 21.60 -32.91
CA ALA A 326 -0.28 20.61 -33.29
C ALA A 326 -1.07 19.36 -33.67
N GLY A 327 -1.08 18.96 -34.93
CA GLY A 327 -1.64 17.70 -35.40
C GLY A 327 -1.12 16.58 -34.50
N GLY A 328 -2.01 15.70 -34.04
CA GLY A 328 -1.65 14.65 -33.10
C GLY A 328 -0.55 13.76 -33.70
N TRP A 329 0.55 13.56 -32.99
CA TRP A 329 1.64 12.68 -33.39
C TRP A 329 1.50 11.33 -32.69
N ARG A 330 1.81 10.25 -33.37
CA ARG A 330 1.74 8.90 -32.82
C ARG A 330 2.85 7.99 -33.38
N LEU A 331 3.20 6.96 -32.61
CA LEU A 331 4.03 5.86 -33.06
C LEU A 331 3.14 4.63 -33.30
N ARG A 332 3.26 4.02 -34.47
CA ARG A 332 2.60 2.75 -34.78
C ARG A 332 3.62 1.62 -34.91
N GLY A 333 3.45 0.56 -34.13
CA GLY A 333 4.28 -0.65 -34.21
C GLY A 333 3.99 -1.45 -35.47
N VAL A 334 5.03 -1.67 -36.29
CA VAL A 334 4.92 -2.38 -37.58
C VAL A 334 5.69 -3.72 -37.57
N ALA A 335 6.54 -3.94 -36.55
CA ALA A 335 7.23 -5.23 -36.38
C ALA A 335 7.62 -5.48 -34.93
N GLY A 336 7.93 -6.75 -34.59
CA GLY A 336 8.39 -7.18 -33.27
C GLY A 336 7.30 -7.13 -32.17
N PRO A 337 7.67 -7.12 -30.87
CA PRO A 337 6.74 -7.09 -29.74
C PRO A 337 5.79 -5.87 -29.71
N ALA A 338 6.09 -4.81 -30.45
CA ALA A 338 5.23 -3.64 -30.59
C ALA A 338 4.22 -3.72 -31.75
N LEU A 339 4.21 -4.80 -32.53
CA LEU A 339 3.36 -4.96 -33.71
C LEU A 339 1.88 -4.70 -33.39
N GLY A 340 1.23 -3.85 -34.21
CA GLY A 340 -0.20 -3.51 -34.10
C GLY A 340 -0.55 -2.56 -32.95
N ARG A 341 0.42 -2.17 -32.12
CA ARG A 341 0.19 -1.20 -31.05
C ARG A 341 0.39 0.23 -31.57
N THR A 342 -0.39 1.15 -31.03
CA THR A 342 -0.28 2.59 -31.33
C THR A 342 -0.08 3.36 -30.04
N PHE A 343 0.81 4.37 -30.08
CA PHE A 343 1.19 5.18 -28.94
C PHE A 343 1.11 6.65 -29.32
N ASP A 344 0.23 7.42 -28.66
CA ASP A 344 0.10 8.85 -28.90
C ASP A 344 1.25 9.62 -28.22
N LEU A 345 1.85 10.54 -28.96
CA LEU A 345 2.95 11.38 -28.49
C LEU A 345 2.39 12.72 -28.01
N LEU A 346 2.25 12.88 -26.70
CA LEU A 346 1.67 14.07 -26.07
C LEU A 346 2.73 15.02 -25.46
N GLY A 347 3.98 14.64 -25.51
CA GLY A 347 5.12 15.35 -24.91
C GLY A 347 6.35 14.45 -24.85
N GLU A 348 7.35 14.78 -24.03
CA GLU A 348 8.53 13.92 -23.86
C GLU A 348 8.09 12.47 -23.60
N THR A 349 8.46 11.57 -24.48
CA THR A 349 8.00 10.17 -24.48
C THR A 349 9.19 9.23 -24.44
N ARG A 350 9.25 8.35 -23.44
CA ARG A 350 10.31 7.35 -23.30
C ARG A 350 9.90 6.02 -23.91
N VAL A 351 10.86 5.40 -24.58
CA VAL A 351 10.79 4.07 -25.24
C VAL A 351 11.67 3.11 -24.48
N GLY A 352 11.17 1.95 -24.09
CA GLY A 352 11.96 0.92 -23.41
C GLY A 352 11.12 -0.21 -22.85
N ARG A 353 11.75 -1.14 -22.10
CA ARG A 353 11.07 -2.31 -21.54
C ARG A 353 10.53 -2.14 -20.12
N ASP A 354 10.73 -0.98 -19.51
CA ASP A 354 10.22 -0.69 -18.18
C ASP A 354 8.79 -0.10 -18.28
N PRO A 355 7.75 -0.86 -17.90
CA PRO A 355 6.35 -0.41 -18.04
C PRO A 355 6.00 0.77 -17.12
N VAL A 356 6.86 1.06 -16.15
CA VAL A 356 6.66 2.20 -15.22
C VAL A 356 7.25 3.48 -15.79
N ARG A 357 8.36 3.38 -16.58
CA ARG A 357 9.13 4.52 -17.04
C ARG A 357 8.91 4.86 -18.51
N CYS A 358 8.42 3.91 -19.29
CA CYS A 358 8.28 4.04 -20.72
C CYS A 358 6.81 4.05 -21.13
N ALA A 359 6.36 5.13 -21.75
CA ALA A 359 5.03 5.22 -22.36
C ALA A 359 4.96 4.32 -23.63
N VAL A 360 6.07 4.20 -24.36
CA VAL A 360 6.21 3.25 -25.45
C VAL A 360 6.90 2.00 -24.91
N LEU A 361 6.11 1.02 -24.53
CA LEU A 361 6.60 -0.23 -23.95
C LEU A 361 6.99 -1.22 -25.06
N VAL A 362 8.27 -1.56 -25.09
CA VAL A 362 8.85 -2.63 -25.92
C VAL A 362 9.34 -3.73 -24.96
N ASP A 363 8.50 -4.74 -24.73
CA ASP A 363 8.81 -5.85 -23.81
C ASP A 363 9.72 -6.87 -24.47
N GLU A 364 11.02 -6.58 -24.47
CA GLU A 364 12.06 -7.39 -25.07
C GLU A 364 13.35 -7.32 -24.23
N ARG A 365 14.02 -8.47 -24.03
CA ARG A 365 15.23 -8.56 -23.20
C ARG A 365 16.42 -7.77 -23.75
N THR A 366 16.50 -7.59 -25.04
CA THR A 366 17.56 -6.82 -25.73
C THR A 366 17.35 -5.31 -25.61
N VAL A 367 16.16 -4.86 -25.19
CA VAL A 367 15.82 -3.46 -25.00
C VAL A 367 16.10 -3.04 -23.55
N SER A 368 16.79 -1.92 -23.36
CA SER A 368 17.06 -1.36 -22.03
C SER A 368 15.78 -0.90 -21.34
N ARG A 369 15.79 -0.80 -20.02
CA ARG A 369 14.64 -0.31 -19.25
C ARG A 369 14.16 1.04 -19.77
N GLU A 370 15.08 1.98 -19.98
CA GLU A 370 14.89 3.23 -20.71
C GLU A 370 15.89 3.20 -21.86
N HIS A 371 15.42 3.09 -23.08
CA HIS A 371 16.26 2.85 -24.24
C HIS A 371 16.47 4.10 -25.09
N ALA A 372 15.39 4.86 -25.30
CA ALA A 372 15.41 6.12 -26.01
C ALA A 372 14.36 7.10 -25.45
N SER A 373 14.51 8.38 -25.74
CA SER A 373 13.56 9.44 -25.44
C SER A 373 13.19 10.17 -26.75
N LEU A 374 11.92 10.51 -26.89
CA LEU A 374 11.38 11.34 -27.96
C LEU A 374 10.94 12.68 -27.31
N VAL A 375 11.50 13.77 -27.78
CA VAL A 375 11.22 15.12 -27.27
C VAL A 375 10.66 15.99 -28.41
N PRO A 376 9.52 16.67 -28.23
CA PRO A 376 9.01 17.57 -29.25
C PRO A 376 9.91 18.80 -29.40
N ASP A 377 10.29 19.12 -30.63
CA ASP A 377 10.96 20.36 -31.01
C ASP A 377 9.91 21.28 -31.66
N VAL A 378 9.41 22.24 -30.89
CA VAL A 378 8.35 23.16 -31.28
C VAL A 378 8.82 24.11 -32.40
N GLU A 379 10.08 24.53 -32.35
CA GLU A 379 10.63 25.47 -33.36
C GLU A 379 10.71 24.82 -34.76
N ARG A 380 11.00 23.54 -34.80
CA ARG A 380 11.13 22.79 -36.05
C ARG A 380 9.89 21.98 -36.45
N SER A 381 8.85 22.01 -35.62
CA SER A 381 7.65 21.17 -35.79
C SER A 381 8.01 19.68 -36.02
N ALA A 382 9.02 19.19 -35.31
CA ALA A 382 9.60 17.86 -35.46
C ALA A 382 9.78 17.18 -34.10
N TRP A 383 10.07 15.89 -34.13
CA TRP A 383 10.43 15.14 -32.92
C TRP A 383 11.92 14.84 -32.92
N ARG A 384 12.59 15.05 -31.78
CA ARG A 384 13.97 14.71 -31.56
C ARG A 384 14.06 13.39 -30.80
N LEU A 385 14.70 12.40 -31.39
CA LEU A 385 15.01 11.12 -30.76
C LEU A 385 16.38 11.20 -30.11
N GLN A 386 16.49 10.79 -28.85
CA GLN A 386 17.76 10.67 -28.11
C GLN A 386 17.90 9.27 -27.55
N ARG A 387 19.03 8.62 -27.79
CA ARG A 387 19.36 7.35 -27.19
C ARG A 387 19.77 7.53 -25.73
N LEU A 388 19.09 6.83 -24.81
CA LEU A 388 19.39 6.82 -23.38
C LEU A 388 20.23 5.61 -22.97
N SER A 389 20.14 4.52 -23.72
CA SER A 389 20.88 3.28 -23.46
C SER A 389 22.36 3.40 -23.76
N GLN A 390 23.21 2.93 -22.83
CA GLN A 390 24.66 2.83 -23.07
C GLN A 390 25.03 1.62 -23.91
N SER A 391 24.32 0.51 -23.79
CA SER A 391 24.62 -0.77 -24.45
C SER A 391 23.67 -1.11 -25.61
N GLY A 392 22.50 -0.48 -25.68
CA GLY A 392 21.52 -0.74 -26.74
C GLY A 392 21.62 0.27 -27.89
N HIS A 393 21.41 -0.19 -29.14
CA HIS A 393 21.38 0.66 -30.32
C HIS A 393 19.96 1.06 -30.69
N VAL A 394 19.79 2.29 -31.17
CA VAL A 394 18.56 2.76 -31.83
C VAL A 394 18.89 3.03 -33.29
N PHE A 395 18.01 2.57 -34.18
CA PHE A 395 18.16 2.83 -35.61
C PHE A 395 16.99 3.69 -36.10
N VAL A 396 17.29 4.64 -36.94
CA VAL A 396 16.30 5.42 -37.70
C VAL A 396 16.52 5.14 -39.17
N ASN A 397 15.50 4.60 -39.85
CA ASN A 397 15.58 4.16 -41.26
C ASN A 397 16.78 3.24 -41.56
N GLY A 398 17.04 2.31 -40.64
CA GLY A 398 18.14 1.35 -40.74
C GLY A 398 19.54 1.89 -40.40
N ARG A 399 19.69 3.16 -40.03
CA ARG A 399 20.97 3.77 -39.61
C ARG A 399 21.04 3.90 -38.11
N ALA A 400 22.11 3.46 -37.48
CA ALA A 400 22.32 3.61 -36.02
C ALA A 400 22.52 5.09 -35.68
N VAL A 401 21.75 5.58 -34.68
CA VAL A 401 21.79 6.95 -34.23
C VAL A 401 21.93 7.05 -32.71
N THR A 402 22.53 8.14 -32.25
CA THR A 402 22.50 8.54 -30.82
C THR A 402 21.53 9.69 -30.58
N ASP A 403 21.35 10.52 -31.61
CA ASP A 403 20.47 11.68 -31.64
C ASP A 403 20.03 11.92 -33.09
N ALA A 404 18.73 12.14 -33.31
CA ALA A 404 18.19 12.39 -34.65
C ALA A 404 16.89 13.18 -34.58
N PHE A 405 16.65 14.05 -35.58
CA PHE A 405 15.33 14.62 -35.84
C PHE A 405 14.53 13.67 -36.69
N LEU A 406 13.28 13.49 -36.34
CA LEU A 406 12.36 12.58 -37.00
C LEU A 406 11.34 13.34 -37.84
N ALA A 407 11.08 12.81 -39.05
CA ALA A 407 10.00 13.23 -39.92
C ALA A 407 8.84 12.21 -39.93
N PRO A 408 7.62 12.60 -40.32
CA PRO A 408 6.54 11.65 -40.54
C PRO A 408 6.94 10.54 -41.53
N GLY A 409 6.66 9.30 -41.16
CA GLY A 409 7.04 8.12 -41.93
C GLY A 409 8.39 7.50 -41.53
N ASP A 410 9.18 8.16 -40.67
CA ASP A 410 10.44 7.59 -40.19
C ASP A 410 10.22 6.32 -39.38
N GLN A 411 11.05 5.32 -39.62
CA GLN A 411 11.05 4.02 -38.91
C GLN A 411 12.09 4.02 -37.83
N ILE A 412 11.64 3.84 -36.58
CA ILE A 412 12.49 3.75 -35.39
C ILE A 412 12.56 2.30 -35.00
N GLN A 413 13.75 1.72 -34.98
CA GLN A 413 13.96 0.36 -34.53
C GLN A 413 14.65 0.34 -33.15
N VAL A 414 14.04 -0.40 -32.23
CA VAL A 414 14.53 -0.65 -30.86
C VAL A 414 14.40 -2.14 -30.56
N GLY A 415 15.53 -2.83 -30.45
CA GLY A 415 15.55 -4.28 -30.42
C GLY A 415 15.03 -4.88 -31.75
N THR A 416 14.06 -5.79 -31.67
CA THR A 416 13.36 -6.35 -32.84
C THR A 416 12.09 -5.59 -33.21
N SER A 417 11.69 -4.62 -32.38
CA SER A 417 10.50 -3.77 -32.63
C SER A 417 10.83 -2.64 -33.61
N VAL A 418 9.96 -2.45 -34.59
CA VAL A 418 9.98 -1.30 -35.52
C VAL A 418 8.72 -0.47 -35.31
N LEU A 419 8.90 0.83 -35.10
CA LEU A 419 7.84 1.82 -34.87
C LEU A 419 7.90 2.85 -35.99
N VAL A 420 6.77 3.26 -36.53
CA VAL A 420 6.64 4.33 -37.54
C VAL A 420 6.07 5.57 -36.90
N LEU A 421 6.70 6.72 -37.13
CA LEU A 421 6.18 8.02 -36.69
C LEU A 421 5.11 8.51 -37.67
N GLU A 422 3.91 8.79 -37.17
CA GLU A 422 2.78 9.24 -37.97
C GLU A 422 2.19 10.53 -37.40
N VAL A 423 1.62 11.35 -38.27
CA VAL A 423 0.75 12.47 -37.88
C VAL A 423 -0.68 11.91 -37.92
N ALA A 424 -1.41 12.05 -36.80
CA ALA A 424 -2.77 11.53 -36.62
C ALA A 424 -3.85 12.39 -37.31
#